data_f899e9398c0230858e6ca24ffe2b540d
#
_entry.id   f899e9398c0230858e6ca24ffe2b540d
#
_cell.length_a   1.000
_cell.length_b   1.000
_cell.length_c   1.000
_cell.angle_alpha   90.00
_cell.angle_beta   90.00
_cell.angle_gamma   90.00
#
_symmetry.space_group_name_H-M   'P 1'
#
loop_
_entity.id
_entity.type
_entity.pdbx_description
1 polymer ?
#
loop_
_entity_poly.entity_id
_entity_poly.type
_entity_poly.pdbx_seq_one_letter_code
_entity_poly.pdbx_strand_id
1 'polypeptide(L)'
;MRIAFFNGPVQNGDFTFADKPGKAVGIRAAAALNTLLGEPAVPHLWNTVTLEGDLRHQAAPAACTDRHQHEQDLIRAKYPEGALPAAGVLTDADPEVARLAHALIRDQLETGVLSVEEAATVVCASCTHMAGIGSPVCKACGSTDLVRKVAPQLTARRPAGAPALGPDEVHGRRLAHLENIARNVPDQLILSRTRAHGISLAPFGLAGTVLDPRAALHIAVLAAAERHGAERALMLATETAAAHVAAYGLSFRNHGSIRLGYAVHGKVPYGDPLIGRLYEVHRLGEAQRTLFEKWFLPLYALRERGGIHPGKLPALVKFFRRASMAPSGPGAEGGADDVRRAVRSGDMGWLMDARTVTHLLPAFPGQGAVGRRR
;
A
#
# COMPACT_ATOMS: atom_id res chain seq x y z
N MET A 1 7.38 -3.61 -21.74
CA MET A 1 6.74 -2.86 -20.63
C MET A 1 7.22 -3.43 -19.31
N ARG A 2 7.93 -2.63 -18.54
CA ARG A 2 8.43 -2.97 -17.21
C ARG A 2 7.36 -2.70 -16.16
N ILE A 3 7.06 -3.70 -15.33
CA ILE A 3 6.04 -3.62 -14.29
C ILE A 3 6.73 -3.65 -12.93
N ALA A 4 6.35 -2.75 -12.02
CA ALA A 4 6.77 -2.78 -10.63
C ALA A 4 5.58 -2.70 -9.69
N PHE A 5 5.66 -3.43 -8.58
CA PHE A 5 4.64 -3.49 -7.55
C PHE A 5 5.07 -2.68 -6.34
N PHE A 6 4.18 -1.85 -5.82
CA PHE A 6 4.40 -0.99 -4.66
C PHE A 6 3.31 -1.26 -3.62
N ASN A 7 3.63 -1.10 -2.35
CA ASN A 7 2.59 -1.17 -1.34
C ASN A 7 1.65 0.05 -1.43
N GLY A 8 0.39 -0.19 -1.10
CA GLY A 8 -0.61 0.86 -0.89
C GLY A 8 -0.52 1.46 0.51
N PRO A 9 -1.60 2.11 0.98
CA PRO A 9 -1.60 2.81 2.25
C PRO A 9 -1.37 1.84 3.41
N VAL A 10 -0.38 2.16 4.25
CA VAL A 10 -0.18 1.51 5.54
C VAL A 10 -1.00 2.29 6.57
N GLN A 11 -1.85 1.59 7.30
CA GLN A 11 -2.67 2.24 8.33
C GLN A 11 -1.79 2.75 9.48
N ASN A 12 -2.13 3.94 9.97
CA ASN A 12 -1.52 4.55 11.16
C ASN A 12 -1.86 3.77 12.45
N GLY A 13 -1.25 4.16 13.53
CA GLY A 13 -1.49 3.69 14.89
C GLY A 13 -0.27 3.03 15.51
N ASP A 14 -0.38 2.74 16.78
CA ASP A 14 0.66 2.07 17.52
C ASP A 14 0.69 0.57 17.18
N PHE A 15 1.73 0.16 16.47
CA PHE A 15 1.99 -1.23 16.09
C PHE A 15 3.43 -1.39 15.59
N THR A 16 3.90 -2.63 15.67
CA THR A 16 5.03 -3.10 14.87
C THR A 16 4.55 -4.14 13.85
N PHE A 17 5.33 -4.40 12.81
CA PHE A 17 5.02 -5.50 11.89
C PHE A 17 5.17 -6.89 12.51
N ALA A 18 5.82 -6.98 13.67
CA ALA A 18 5.86 -8.19 14.48
C ALA A 18 4.50 -8.43 15.17
N ASP A 19 3.96 -7.39 15.82
CA ASP A 19 2.70 -7.50 16.57
C ASP A 19 1.48 -7.62 15.65
N LYS A 20 1.50 -6.85 14.54
CA LYS A 20 0.40 -6.79 13.58
C LYS A 20 0.87 -7.11 12.16
N PRO A 21 1.30 -8.35 11.90
CA PRO A 21 1.86 -8.74 10.60
C PRO A 21 0.88 -8.55 9.42
N GLY A 22 -0.41 -8.47 9.68
CA GLY A 22 -1.44 -8.13 8.69
C GLY A 22 -1.29 -6.74 8.07
N LYS A 23 -0.64 -5.80 8.76
CA LYS A 23 -0.32 -4.47 8.22
C LYS A 23 0.75 -4.51 7.12
N ALA A 24 1.58 -5.54 7.09
CA ALA A 24 2.65 -5.71 6.12
C ALA A 24 2.24 -6.52 4.87
N VAL A 25 0.99 -6.95 4.73
CA VAL A 25 0.57 -7.82 3.61
C VAL A 25 0.88 -7.20 2.25
N GLY A 26 0.49 -5.95 2.03
CA GLY A 26 0.77 -5.24 0.77
C GLY A 26 2.26 -5.08 0.50
N ILE A 27 3.05 -4.74 1.53
CA ILE A 27 4.51 -4.63 1.46
C ILE A 27 5.15 -5.97 1.06
N ARG A 28 4.78 -7.04 1.75
CA ARG A 28 5.32 -8.40 1.52
C ARG A 28 4.92 -8.95 0.15
N ALA A 29 3.67 -8.72 -0.25
CA ALA A 29 3.19 -9.12 -1.57
C ALA A 29 3.91 -8.36 -2.69
N ALA A 30 4.14 -7.04 -2.55
CA ALA A 30 4.90 -6.25 -3.51
C ALA A 30 6.34 -6.79 -3.66
N ALA A 31 7.02 -7.02 -2.54
CA ALA A 31 8.37 -7.57 -2.55
C ALA A 31 8.42 -8.95 -3.23
N ALA A 32 7.47 -9.83 -2.92
CA ALA A 32 7.41 -11.16 -3.52
C ALA A 32 7.14 -11.11 -5.03
N LEU A 33 6.21 -10.27 -5.49
CA LEU A 33 5.90 -10.13 -6.92
C LEU A 33 7.08 -9.56 -7.71
N ASN A 34 7.75 -8.53 -7.19
CA ASN A 34 8.95 -7.96 -7.82
C ASN A 34 10.08 -9.02 -7.89
N THR A 35 10.29 -9.79 -6.83
CA THR A 35 11.26 -10.90 -6.83
C THR A 35 10.94 -11.93 -7.93
N LEU A 36 9.66 -12.33 -8.07
CA LEU A 36 9.22 -13.27 -9.11
C LEU A 36 9.42 -12.73 -10.52
N LEU A 37 9.28 -11.42 -10.71
CA LEU A 37 9.53 -10.76 -12.00
C LEU A 37 11.03 -10.56 -12.28
N GLY A 38 11.91 -10.77 -11.30
CA GLY A 38 13.34 -10.44 -11.39
C GLY A 38 13.60 -8.93 -11.31
N GLU A 39 12.66 -8.16 -10.76
CA GLU A 39 12.81 -6.72 -10.59
C GLU A 39 13.58 -6.39 -9.30
N PRO A 40 14.32 -5.27 -9.27
CA PRO A 40 14.97 -4.81 -8.05
C PRO A 40 13.98 -4.57 -6.92
N ALA A 41 14.48 -4.60 -5.68
CA ALA A 41 13.68 -4.22 -4.52
C ALA A 41 13.22 -2.76 -4.64
N VAL A 42 11.96 -2.51 -4.31
CA VAL A 42 11.35 -1.18 -4.32
C VAL A 42 11.32 -0.60 -2.91
N PRO A 43 11.34 0.74 -2.74
CA PRO A 43 11.17 1.35 -1.43
C PRO A 43 9.78 1.04 -0.85
N HIS A 44 9.70 0.94 0.47
CA HIS A 44 8.40 0.88 1.14
C HIS A 44 7.80 2.29 1.20
N LEU A 45 6.56 2.42 0.74
CA LEU A 45 5.89 3.71 0.69
C LEU A 45 5.14 3.97 1.99
N TRP A 46 5.38 5.12 2.58
CA TRP A 46 4.70 5.61 3.75
C TRP A 46 4.14 7.00 3.48
N ASN A 47 3.07 7.34 4.16
CA ASN A 47 2.45 8.65 4.04
C ASN A 47 2.54 9.34 5.41
N THR A 48 3.09 10.55 5.44
CA THR A 48 3.27 11.32 6.68
C THR A 48 1.96 11.57 7.40
N VAL A 49 0.87 11.70 6.67
CA VAL A 49 -0.47 11.84 7.27
C VAL A 49 -0.93 10.57 7.97
N THR A 50 -0.51 9.39 7.52
CA THR A 50 -0.81 8.15 8.24
C THR A 50 -0.03 8.04 9.55
N LEU A 51 1.07 8.77 9.68
CA LEU A 51 1.87 8.90 10.90
C LEU A 51 1.38 10.06 11.79
N GLU A 52 0.52 10.96 11.31
CA GLU A 52 0.11 12.16 12.04
C GLU A 52 -0.48 11.84 13.42
N GLY A 53 -1.22 10.74 13.54
CA GLY A 53 -1.70 10.28 14.84
C GLY A 53 -0.57 9.95 15.80
N ASP A 54 0.47 9.27 15.30
CA ASP A 54 1.64 8.90 16.08
C ASP A 54 2.46 10.14 16.46
N LEU A 55 2.62 11.06 15.52
CA LEU A 55 3.34 12.34 15.74
C LEU A 55 2.67 13.24 16.80
N ARG A 56 1.35 13.18 16.93
CA ARG A 56 0.61 13.95 17.95
C ARG A 56 0.71 13.35 19.33
N HIS A 57 0.68 12.01 19.43
CA HIS A 57 0.77 11.31 20.71
C HIS A 57 2.19 11.22 21.22
N GLN A 58 3.15 11.21 20.32
CA GLN A 58 4.57 11.28 20.66
C GLN A 58 5.03 12.71 20.41
N ALA A 59 4.91 13.58 21.42
CA ALA A 59 5.52 14.90 21.37
C ALA A 59 6.98 14.73 20.95
N ALA A 60 7.38 15.37 19.84
CA ALA A 60 8.77 15.35 19.42
C ALA A 60 9.63 15.75 20.64
N PRO A 61 10.70 15.02 20.95
CA PRO A 61 11.60 15.42 22.02
C PRO A 61 11.95 16.89 21.81
N ALA A 62 11.99 17.68 22.89
CA ALA A 62 12.27 19.12 22.80
C ALA A 62 13.58 19.46 22.06
N ALA A 63 14.48 18.47 21.92
CA ALA A 63 15.71 18.53 21.16
C ALA A 63 15.58 18.11 19.68
N CYS A 64 14.42 17.66 19.21
CA CYS A 64 14.25 17.24 17.81
C CYS A 64 14.00 18.48 16.95
N THR A 65 15.07 19.00 16.34
CA THR A 65 15.02 20.13 15.40
C THR A 65 14.72 19.68 13.97
N ASP A 66 14.92 18.37 13.66
CA ASP A 66 14.70 17.78 12.35
C ASP A 66 13.46 16.89 12.37
N ARG A 67 12.37 17.42 11.82
CA ARG A 67 11.09 16.76 11.72
C ARG A 67 11.12 15.54 10.82
N HIS A 68 11.85 15.61 9.72
CA HIS A 68 12.00 14.50 8.77
C HIS A 68 12.69 13.30 9.46
N GLN A 69 13.72 13.57 10.26
CA GLN A 69 14.39 12.52 11.04
C GLN A 69 13.43 11.88 12.04
N HIS A 70 12.59 12.67 12.71
CA HIS A 70 11.59 12.13 13.64
C HIS A 70 10.57 11.21 12.93
N GLU A 71 10.10 11.60 11.76
CA GLU A 71 9.21 10.75 10.94
C GLU A 71 9.89 9.45 10.55
N GLN A 72 11.15 9.51 10.12
CA GLN A 72 11.94 8.32 9.79
C GLN A 72 12.14 7.38 11.00
N ASP A 73 12.32 7.93 12.19
CA ASP A 73 12.46 7.15 13.41
C ASP A 73 11.15 6.47 13.80
N LEU A 74 10.00 7.14 13.65
CA LEU A 74 8.70 6.54 13.85
C LEU A 74 8.42 5.40 12.86
N ILE A 75 8.80 5.57 11.59
CA ILE A 75 8.69 4.51 10.59
C ILE A 75 9.60 3.35 10.94
N ARG A 76 10.84 3.63 11.33
CA ARG A 76 11.82 2.60 11.73
C ARG A 76 11.31 1.76 12.89
N ALA A 77 10.65 2.37 13.87
CA ALA A 77 10.06 1.67 15.00
C ALA A 77 8.96 0.66 14.61
N LYS A 78 8.38 0.76 13.40
CA LYS A 78 7.41 -0.23 12.92
C LYS A 78 8.05 -1.52 12.43
N TYR A 79 9.36 -1.51 12.16
CA TYR A 79 10.09 -2.68 11.66
C TYR A 79 10.74 -3.46 12.79
N PRO A 80 10.80 -4.81 12.72
CA PRO A 80 11.53 -5.61 13.68
C PRO A 80 12.98 -5.16 13.78
N GLU A 81 13.48 -5.04 15.01
CA GLU A 81 14.87 -4.64 15.28
C GLU A 81 15.28 -3.28 14.66
N GLY A 82 14.31 -2.46 14.25
CA GLY A 82 14.56 -1.18 13.59
C GLY A 82 15.21 -1.30 12.20
N ALA A 83 15.23 -2.50 11.62
CA ALA A 83 15.84 -2.75 10.31
C ALA A 83 14.92 -2.29 9.18
N LEU A 84 15.24 -1.16 8.56
CA LEU A 84 14.57 -0.70 7.34
C LEU A 84 14.89 -1.63 6.15
N PRO A 85 14.00 -1.70 5.14
CA PRO A 85 14.27 -2.46 3.93
C PRO A 85 15.50 -1.93 3.18
N ALA A 86 16.23 -2.81 2.49
CA ALA A 86 17.44 -2.43 1.74
C ALA A 86 17.18 -1.34 0.69
N ALA A 87 15.99 -1.33 0.08
CA ALA A 87 15.58 -0.28 -0.86
C ALA A 87 15.11 1.02 -0.16
N GLY A 88 15.15 1.07 1.16
CA GLY A 88 14.74 2.23 1.95
C GLY A 88 13.23 2.41 2.06
N VAL A 89 12.88 3.60 2.51
CA VAL A 89 11.52 4.09 2.67
C VAL A 89 11.37 5.36 1.85
N LEU A 90 10.24 5.55 1.22
CA LEU A 90 9.87 6.79 0.54
C LEU A 90 8.58 7.33 1.13
N THR A 91 8.56 8.61 1.47
CA THR A 91 7.40 9.30 2.04
C THR A 91 6.97 10.48 1.18
N ASP A 92 5.81 11.03 1.45
CA ASP A 92 5.36 12.30 0.87
C ASP A 92 6.10 13.52 1.43
N ALA A 93 6.96 13.34 2.46
CA ALA A 93 7.87 14.38 2.94
C ALA A 93 9.19 14.43 2.13
N ASP A 94 9.49 13.41 1.34
CA ASP A 94 10.69 13.41 0.50
C ASP A 94 10.66 14.56 -0.54
N PRO A 95 11.74 15.33 -0.66
CA PRO A 95 11.75 16.53 -1.52
C PRO A 95 11.41 16.25 -2.99
N GLU A 96 11.76 15.07 -3.50
CA GLU A 96 11.43 14.70 -4.88
C GLU A 96 9.94 14.44 -5.07
N VAL A 97 9.28 13.79 -4.08
CA VAL A 97 7.84 13.55 -4.12
C VAL A 97 7.09 14.88 -4.06
N ALA A 98 7.54 15.81 -3.19
CA ALA A 98 6.97 17.13 -3.11
C ALA A 98 7.16 17.95 -4.40
N ARG A 99 8.35 17.89 -5.02
CA ARG A 99 8.60 18.57 -6.31
C ARG A 99 7.71 18.01 -7.43
N LEU A 100 7.60 16.69 -7.54
CA LEU A 100 6.74 16.04 -8.52
C LEU A 100 5.26 16.43 -8.29
N ALA A 101 4.82 16.45 -7.04
CA ALA A 101 3.46 16.86 -6.69
C ALA A 101 3.16 18.29 -7.13
N HIS A 102 4.05 19.22 -6.82
CA HIS A 102 3.89 20.61 -7.22
C HIS A 102 3.89 20.79 -8.73
N ALA A 103 4.70 20.03 -9.47
CA ALA A 103 4.70 20.05 -10.93
C ALA A 103 3.36 19.54 -11.50
N LEU A 104 2.91 18.38 -11.03
CA LEU A 104 1.65 17.77 -11.48
C LEU A 104 0.43 18.62 -11.12
N ILE A 105 0.39 19.20 -9.92
CA ILE A 105 -0.71 20.09 -9.51
C ILE A 105 -0.77 21.34 -10.40
N ARG A 106 0.38 21.95 -10.71
CA ARG A 106 0.46 23.13 -11.59
C ARG A 106 -0.07 22.81 -12.99
N ASP A 107 0.44 21.76 -13.61
CA ASP A 107 0.00 21.31 -14.93
C ASP A 107 -1.52 21.04 -14.97
N GLN A 108 -2.05 20.41 -13.93
CA GLN A 108 -3.47 20.10 -13.87
C GLN A 108 -4.36 21.30 -13.52
N LEU A 109 -3.86 22.31 -12.83
CA LEU A 109 -4.53 23.59 -12.65
C LEU A 109 -4.56 24.37 -13.98
N GLU A 110 -3.45 24.38 -14.75
CA GLU A 110 -3.37 25.01 -16.05
C GLU A 110 -4.29 24.36 -17.07
N THR A 111 -4.44 23.04 -17.00
CA THR A 111 -5.34 22.26 -17.91
C THR A 111 -6.80 22.19 -17.43
N GLY A 112 -7.11 22.73 -16.25
CA GLY A 112 -8.46 22.72 -15.69
C GLY A 112 -8.94 21.38 -15.15
N VAL A 113 -8.05 20.38 -15.01
CA VAL A 113 -8.35 19.11 -14.36
C VAL A 113 -8.52 19.29 -12.85
N LEU A 114 -7.70 20.18 -12.27
CA LEU A 114 -7.86 20.65 -10.90
C LEU A 114 -8.32 22.09 -10.90
N SER A 115 -8.96 22.50 -9.80
CA SER A 115 -9.35 23.90 -9.55
C SER A 115 -9.12 24.26 -8.09
N VAL A 116 -8.92 25.56 -7.84
CA VAL A 116 -9.00 26.13 -6.50
C VAL A 116 -10.33 26.88 -6.44
N GLU A 117 -11.26 26.38 -5.64
CA GLU A 117 -12.60 26.93 -5.53
C GLU A 117 -13.12 26.88 -4.09
N GLU A 118 -14.09 27.75 -3.79
CA GLU A 118 -14.78 27.74 -2.51
C GLU A 118 -15.54 26.43 -2.33
N ALA A 119 -15.19 25.68 -1.30
CA ALA A 119 -15.86 24.44 -0.98
C ALA A 119 -16.15 24.29 0.52
N ALA A 120 -17.28 23.71 0.82
CA ALA A 120 -17.69 23.46 2.19
C ALA A 120 -17.01 22.24 2.76
N THR A 121 -16.32 22.40 3.88
CA THR A 121 -15.68 21.33 4.63
C THR A 121 -16.20 21.30 6.05
N VAL A 122 -16.07 20.17 6.73
CA VAL A 122 -16.35 20.05 8.15
C VAL A 122 -15.04 20.14 8.91
N VAL A 123 -14.93 21.10 9.80
CA VAL A 123 -13.74 21.33 10.62
C VAL A 123 -14.10 21.30 12.10
N CYS A 124 -13.14 20.93 12.93
CA CYS A 124 -13.29 20.98 14.37
C CYS A 124 -13.19 22.43 14.85
N ALA A 125 -14.17 22.92 15.60
CA ALA A 125 -14.13 24.27 16.16
C ALA A 125 -12.99 24.44 17.17
N SER A 126 -12.60 23.37 17.88
CA SER A 126 -11.56 23.43 18.91
C SER A 126 -10.13 23.45 18.36
N CYS A 127 -9.84 22.70 17.27
CA CYS A 127 -8.46 22.53 16.77
C CYS A 127 -8.32 22.77 15.26
N THR A 128 -9.35 23.25 14.59
CA THR A 128 -9.39 23.57 13.15
C THR A 128 -9.09 22.41 12.21
N HIS A 129 -8.94 21.20 12.74
CA HIS A 129 -8.66 20.01 11.96
C HIS A 129 -9.86 19.63 11.08
N MET A 130 -9.61 19.39 9.81
CA MET A 130 -10.66 18.94 8.90
C MET A 130 -11.11 17.52 9.26
N ALA A 131 -12.37 17.37 9.59
CA ALA A 131 -12.96 16.08 9.93
C ALA A 131 -13.05 15.17 8.70
N GLY A 132 -13.00 13.85 8.94
CA GLY A 132 -13.30 12.87 7.90
C GLY A 132 -14.77 12.94 7.48
N ILE A 133 -15.07 12.55 6.25
CA ILE A 133 -16.46 12.49 5.74
C ILE A 133 -17.29 11.59 6.67
N GLY A 134 -18.40 12.12 7.19
CA GLY A 134 -19.30 11.39 8.08
C GLY A 134 -18.73 11.05 9.47
N SER A 135 -17.57 11.60 9.84
CA SER A 135 -17.03 11.38 11.18
C SER A 135 -17.81 12.18 12.21
N PRO A 136 -18.35 11.58 13.28
CA PRO A 136 -19.08 12.30 14.32
C PRO A 136 -18.15 13.01 15.31
N VAL A 137 -16.86 12.73 15.26
CA VAL A 137 -15.86 13.29 16.17
C VAL A 137 -14.60 13.71 15.43
N CYS A 138 -13.91 14.72 15.93
CA CYS A 138 -12.59 15.09 15.45
C CYS A 138 -11.57 14.03 15.86
N LYS A 139 -10.96 13.38 14.88
CA LYS A 139 -9.91 12.38 15.15
C LYS A 139 -8.62 12.97 15.71
N ALA A 140 -8.48 14.29 15.66
CA ALA A 140 -7.30 14.99 16.16
C ALA A 140 -7.34 15.24 17.66
N CYS A 141 -8.50 15.70 18.18
CA CYS A 141 -8.64 16.11 19.59
C CYS A 141 -9.82 15.44 20.30
N GLY A 142 -10.61 14.60 19.63
CA GLY A 142 -11.76 13.91 20.22
C GLY A 142 -13.03 14.79 20.36
N SER A 143 -12.97 16.07 20.04
CA SER A 143 -14.13 16.97 20.16
C SER A 143 -15.25 16.56 19.20
N THR A 144 -16.49 16.68 19.66
CA THR A 144 -17.72 16.53 18.87
C THR A 144 -18.19 17.84 18.23
N ASP A 145 -17.55 18.96 18.61
CA ASP A 145 -17.87 20.29 18.08
C ASP A 145 -17.31 20.45 16.67
N LEU A 146 -18.09 20.03 15.71
CA LEU A 146 -17.77 20.06 14.29
C LEU A 146 -18.64 21.10 13.59
N VAL A 147 -18.00 22.04 12.91
CA VAL A 147 -18.66 23.14 12.19
C VAL A 147 -18.40 23.05 10.69
N ARG A 148 -19.39 23.46 9.90
CA ARG A 148 -19.23 23.61 8.45
C ARG A 148 -18.53 24.94 8.16
N LYS A 149 -17.45 24.90 7.40
CA LYS A 149 -16.68 26.06 6.96
C LYS A 149 -16.54 26.06 5.44
N VAL A 150 -16.78 27.19 4.82
CA VAL A 150 -16.50 27.41 3.40
C VAL A 150 -15.15 28.13 3.30
N ALA A 151 -14.28 27.60 2.47
CA ALA A 151 -12.95 28.19 2.25
C ALA A 151 -12.39 27.69 0.91
N PRO A 152 -11.41 28.37 0.31
CA PRO A 152 -10.72 27.89 -0.87
C PRO A 152 -10.11 26.50 -0.63
N GLN A 153 -10.36 25.57 -1.55
CA GLN A 153 -9.90 24.20 -1.51
C GLN A 153 -9.33 23.79 -2.87
N LEU A 154 -8.31 22.97 -2.88
CA LEU A 154 -7.93 22.24 -4.09
C LEU A 154 -8.96 21.16 -4.34
N THR A 155 -9.59 21.19 -5.51
CA THR A 155 -10.65 20.27 -5.88
C THR A 155 -10.37 19.57 -7.21
N ALA A 156 -10.94 18.38 -7.37
CA ALA A 156 -11.02 17.67 -8.63
C ALA A 156 -12.46 17.27 -8.90
N ARG A 157 -12.92 17.33 -10.15
CA ARG A 157 -14.21 16.82 -10.54
C ARG A 157 -14.06 15.49 -11.25
N ARG A 158 -14.80 14.50 -10.81
CA ARG A 158 -14.91 13.24 -11.51
C ARG A 158 -15.80 13.45 -12.75
N PRO A 159 -15.36 13.01 -13.95
CA PRO A 159 -16.23 13.05 -15.12
C PRO A 159 -17.55 12.32 -14.84
N ALA A 160 -18.67 12.92 -15.20
CA ALA A 160 -19.99 12.34 -14.99
C ALA A 160 -20.08 10.96 -15.66
N GLY A 161 -20.55 9.96 -14.90
CA GLY A 161 -20.68 8.59 -15.39
C GLY A 161 -19.37 7.81 -15.57
N ALA A 162 -18.21 8.41 -15.33
CA ALA A 162 -16.95 7.69 -15.42
C ALA A 162 -16.79 6.73 -14.23
N PRO A 163 -16.40 5.46 -14.45
CA PRO A 163 -16.05 4.57 -13.37
C PRO A 163 -14.83 5.11 -12.63
N ALA A 164 -14.80 5.01 -11.30
CA ALA A 164 -13.62 5.40 -10.52
C ALA A 164 -12.39 4.54 -10.87
N LEU A 165 -12.61 3.35 -11.43
CA LEU A 165 -11.59 2.42 -11.90
C LEU A 165 -12.00 1.87 -13.26
N GLY A 166 -11.19 2.11 -14.29
CA GLY A 166 -11.32 1.46 -15.58
C GLY A 166 -10.94 -0.03 -15.52
N PRO A 167 -11.33 -0.83 -16.52
CA PRO A 167 -11.01 -2.26 -16.57
C PRO A 167 -9.50 -2.52 -16.57
N ASP A 168 -8.71 -1.65 -17.20
CA ASP A 168 -7.26 -1.79 -17.33
C ASP A 168 -6.48 -1.32 -16.10
N GLU A 169 -7.17 -0.68 -15.15
CA GLU A 169 -6.55 -0.14 -13.93
C GLU A 169 -6.48 -1.14 -12.79
N VAL A 170 -7.25 -2.23 -12.85
CA VAL A 170 -7.21 -3.30 -11.85
C VAL A 170 -6.43 -4.49 -12.40
N HIS A 171 -5.34 -4.81 -11.74
CA HIS A 171 -4.51 -5.94 -12.08
C HIS A 171 -5.20 -7.26 -11.72
N GLY A 172 -5.30 -8.14 -12.69
CA GLY A 172 -6.01 -9.39 -12.55
C GLY A 172 -7.54 -9.25 -12.62
N ARG A 173 -8.26 -10.18 -11.99
CA ARG A 173 -9.72 -10.22 -12.07
C ARG A 173 -10.37 -9.03 -11.38
N ARG A 174 -11.25 -8.32 -12.10
CA ARG A 174 -12.06 -7.22 -11.56
C ARG A 174 -13.01 -7.71 -10.47
N LEU A 175 -13.20 -6.90 -9.44
CA LEU A 175 -14.14 -7.16 -8.37
C LEU A 175 -15.34 -6.21 -8.50
N ALA A 176 -16.54 -6.77 -8.63
CA ALA A 176 -17.78 -5.99 -8.73
C ALA A 176 -18.02 -5.07 -7.53
N HIS A 177 -17.52 -5.45 -6.36
CA HIS A 177 -17.65 -4.66 -5.13
C HIS A 177 -16.86 -3.34 -5.20
N LEU A 178 -15.73 -3.29 -5.90
CA LEU A 178 -14.99 -2.04 -6.12
C LEU A 178 -15.84 -0.98 -6.83
N GLU A 179 -16.69 -1.38 -7.75
CA GLU A 179 -17.60 -0.48 -8.46
C GLU A 179 -18.66 0.11 -7.53
N ASN A 180 -19.18 -0.71 -6.61
CA ASN A 180 -20.19 -0.25 -5.65
C ASN A 180 -19.60 0.77 -4.67
N ILE A 181 -18.38 0.56 -4.19
CA ILE A 181 -17.70 1.53 -3.31
C ILE A 181 -17.40 2.81 -4.10
N ALA A 182 -16.96 2.70 -5.35
CA ALA A 182 -16.65 3.84 -6.20
C ALA A 182 -17.86 4.73 -6.50
N ARG A 183 -19.08 4.16 -6.57
CA ARG A 183 -20.32 4.93 -6.74
C ARG A 183 -20.63 5.87 -5.57
N ASN A 184 -20.15 5.56 -4.37
CA ASN A 184 -20.37 6.37 -3.18
C ASN A 184 -19.32 7.49 -3.01
N VAL A 185 -18.35 7.59 -3.93
CA VAL A 185 -17.37 8.67 -3.95
C VAL A 185 -18.03 9.91 -4.52
N PRO A 186 -17.92 11.09 -3.87
CA PRO A 186 -18.48 12.35 -4.37
C PRO A 186 -17.95 12.69 -5.77
N ASP A 187 -18.76 13.34 -6.61
CA ASP A 187 -18.33 13.81 -7.92
C ASP A 187 -17.31 14.94 -7.81
N GLN A 188 -17.41 15.75 -6.76
CA GLN A 188 -16.41 16.75 -6.40
C GLN A 188 -15.56 16.22 -5.24
N LEU A 189 -14.28 16.11 -5.46
CA LEU A 189 -13.30 15.66 -4.48
C LEU A 189 -12.54 16.85 -3.94
N ILE A 190 -12.43 16.95 -2.62
CA ILE A 190 -11.58 17.92 -1.96
C ILE A 190 -10.22 17.26 -1.71
N LEU A 191 -9.18 17.79 -2.37
CA LEU A 191 -7.83 17.27 -2.34
C LEU A 191 -6.92 18.01 -1.36
N SER A 192 -7.40 19.02 -0.67
CA SER A 192 -6.71 19.73 0.41
C SER A 192 -7.13 19.22 1.78
N ARG A 193 -6.21 19.27 2.75
CA ARG A 193 -6.44 18.87 4.14
C ARG A 193 -5.75 19.83 5.10
N THR A 194 -6.41 20.16 6.21
CA THR A 194 -5.79 20.90 7.32
C THR A 194 -4.98 19.93 8.17
N ARG A 195 -3.71 19.77 7.85
CA ARG A 195 -2.75 18.88 8.52
C ARG A 195 -1.45 19.63 8.78
N ALA A 196 -0.75 19.20 9.81
CA ALA A 196 0.57 19.74 10.10
C ALA A 196 1.67 19.14 9.20
N HIS A 197 1.39 17.98 8.59
CA HIS A 197 2.33 17.19 7.82
C HIS A 197 1.75 16.81 6.46
N GLY A 198 2.60 16.72 5.46
CA GLY A 198 2.27 16.37 4.10
C GLY A 198 2.79 17.40 3.10
N ILE A 199 2.45 17.22 1.84
CA ILE A 199 2.86 18.11 0.74
C ILE A 199 2.11 19.43 0.87
N SER A 200 2.83 20.53 1.13
CA SER A 200 2.24 21.87 1.30
C SER A 200 1.57 22.35 0.02
N LEU A 201 0.38 22.92 0.16
CA LEU A 201 -0.35 23.58 -0.92
C LEU A 201 -0.21 25.11 -0.91
N ALA A 202 0.66 25.65 -0.05
CA ALA A 202 0.95 27.08 -0.01
C ALA A 202 1.39 27.69 -1.35
N PRO A 203 2.16 27.02 -2.22
CA PRO A 203 2.51 27.51 -3.55
C PRO A 203 1.30 27.76 -4.48
N PHE A 204 0.13 27.22 -4.13
CA PHE A 204 -1.11 27.38 -4.90
C PHE A 204 -2.13 28.29 -4.19
N GLY A 205 -1.68 29.13 -3.25
CA GLY A 205 -2.55 30.04 -2.51
C GLY A 205 -3.32 29.41 -1.35
N LEU A 206 -3.07 28.13 -1.04
CA LEU A 206 -3.78 27.38 0.00
C LEU A 206 -2.90 27.20 1.25
N ALA A 207 -2.48 28.32 1.85
CA ALA A 207 -1.64 28.32 3.03
C ALA A 207 -2.30 27.55 4.20
N GLY A 208 -1.51 26.81 4.97
CA GLY A 208 -1.99 26.01 6.10
C GLY A 208 -2.71 24.71 5.71
N THR A 209 -2.71 24.36 4.43
CA THR A 209 -3.23 23.09 3.94
C THR A 209 -2.15 22.24 3.25
N VAL A 210 -2.38 20.95 3.23
CA VAL A 210 -1.54 19.96 2.53
C VAL A 210 -2.39 19.13 1.58
N LEU A 211 -1.75 18.50 0.62
CA LEU A 211 -2.40 17.56 -0.30
C LEU A 211 -3.02 16.38 0.45
N ASP A 212 -4.19 15.93 0.01
CA ASP A 212 -4.83 14.73 0.56
C ASP A 212 -3.86 13.54 0.50
N PRO A 213 -3.71 12.78 1.59
CA PRO A 213 -2.73 11.70 1.68
C PRO A 213 -2.94 10.60 0.64
N ARG A 214 -4.17 10.42 0.16
CA ARG A 214 -4.46 9.43 -0.88
C ARG A 214 -3.93 9.89 -2.24
N ALA A 215 -4.02 11.17 -2.54
CA ALA A 215 -3.40 11.76 -3.72
C ALA A 215 -1.87 11.77 -3.60
N ALA A 216 -1.34 12.17 -2.44
CA ALA A 216 0.09 12.19 -2.16
C ALA A 216 0.73 10.79 -2.32
N LEU A 217 0.03 9.72 -1.89
CA LEU A 217 0.50 8.35 -2.07
C LEU A 217 0.62 7.96 -3.55
N HIS A 218 -0.29 8.40 -4.43
CA HIS A 218 -0.17 8.17 -5.87
C HIS A 218 1.09 8.80 -6.43
N ILE A 219 1.38 10.01 -6.02
CA ILE A 219 2.57 10.74 -6.47
C ILE A 219 3.83 10.06 -5.95
N ALA A 220 3.83 9.56 -4.71
CA ALA A 220 4.95 8.78 -4.19
C ALA A 220 5.16 7.48 -4.99
N VAL A 221 4.08 6.80 -5.41
CA VAL A 221 4.19 5.63 -6.31
C VAL A 221 4.77 6.01 -7.66
N LEU A 222 4.34 7.14 -8.25
CA LEU A 222 4.86 7.62 -9.53
C LEU A 222 6.35 7.96 -9.43
N ALA A 223 6.78 8.66 -8.38
CA ALA A 223 8.19 8.97 -8.13
C ALA A 223 9.04 7.68 -7.94
N ALA A 224 8.54 6.72 -7.17
CA ALA A 224 9.20 5.43 -7.00
C ALA A 224 9.27 4.66 -8.32
N ALA A 225 8.22 4.67 -9.14
CA ALA A 225 8.18 4.00 -10.44
C ALA A 225 9.18 4.63 -11.42
N GLU A 226 9.31 5.94 -11.43
CA GLU A 226 10.28 6.67 -12.24
C GLU A 226 11.72 6.27 -11.88
N ARG A 227 12.05 6.24 -10.58
CA ARG A 227 13.37 5.76 -10.09
C ARG A 227 13.67 4.33 -10.56
N HIS A 228 12.66 3.49 -10.64
CA HIS A 228 12.79 2.10 -11.08
C HIS A 228 12.72 1.90 -12.58
N GLY A 229 12.45 2.95 -13.36
CA GLY A 229 12.22 2.85 -14.80
C GLY A 229 11.02 1.96 -15.15
N ALA A 230 10.00 1.91 -14.29
CA ALA A 230 8.79 1.14 -14.52
C ALA A 230 7.81 1.95 -15.38
N GLU A 231 7.28 1.32 -16.42
CA GLU A 231 6.23 1.90 -17.28
C GLU A 231 4.83 1.65 -16.70
N ARG A 232 4.68 0.58 -15.94
CA ARG A 232 3.45 0.27 -15.19
C ARG A 232 3.75 0.08 -13.72
N ALA A 233 3.17 0.96 -12.90
CA ALA A 233 3.22 0.89 -11.45
C ALA A 233 1.93 0.28 -10.90
N LEU A 234 2.02 -0.71 -10.03
CA LEU A 234 0.86 -1.38 -9.45
C LEU A 234 0.87 -1.22 -7.92
N MET A 235 -0.09 -0.45 -7.41
CA MET A 235 -0.27 -0.22 -5.98
C MET A 235 -1.08 -1.37 -5.36
N LEU A 236 -0.51 -2.04 -4.36
CA LEU A 236 -1.19 -3.10 -3.61
C LEU A 236 -2.00 -2.54 -2.46
N ALA A 237 -3.30 -2.78 -2.46
CA ALA A 237 -4.19 -2.34 -1.40
C ALA A 237 -5.29 -3.37 -1.11
N THR A 238 -5.90 -3.29 0.07
CA THR A 238 -7.15 -4.02 0.30
C THR A 238 -8.26 -3.45 -0.57
N GLU A 239 -9.29 -4.25 -0.85
CA GLU A 239 -10.41 -3.84 -1.71
C GLU A 239 -11.00 -2.48 -1.30
N THR A 240 -11.34 -2.32 -0.02
CA THR A 240 -11.89 -1.06 0.50
C THR A 240 -10.89 0.10 0.36
N ALA A 241 -9.61 -0.13 0.64
CA ALA A 241 -8.59 0.91 0.51
C ALA A 241 -8.40 1.29 -0.96
N ALA A 242 -8.34 0.31 -1.87
CA ALA A 242 -8.17 0.55 -3.31
C ALA A 242 -9.26 1.47 -3.87
N ALA A 243 -10.52 1.23 -3.54
CA ALA A 243 -11.63 2.05 -4.02
C ALA A 243 -11.53 3.51 -3.55
N HIS A 244 -11.23 3.72 -2.26
CA HIS A 244 -11.09 5.08 -1.72
C HIS A 244 -9.84 5.78 -2.25
N VAL A 245 -8.71 5.08 -2.32
CA VAL A 245 -7.44 5.63 -2.80
C VAL A 245 -7.55 5.96 -4.28
N ALA A 246 -8.13 5.07 -5.08
CA ALA A 246 -8.29 5.26 -6.51
C ALA A 246 -9.11 6.51 -6.87
N ALA A 247 -10.16 6.81 -6.12
CA ALA A 247 -10.98 7.99 -6.36
C ALA A 247 -10.17 9.29 -6.17
N TYR A 248 -9.42 9.39 -5.07
CA TYR A 248 -8.62 10.59 -4.77
C TYR A 248 -7.33 10.69 -5.60
N GLY A 249 -6.90 9.60 -6.20
CA GLY A 249 -5.76 9.57 -7.10
C GLY A 249 -6.10 9.78 -8.57
N LEU A 250 -7.37 10.00 -8.93
CA LEU A 250 -7.84 10.03 -10.31
C LEU A 250 -7.00 10.97 -11.20
N SER A 251 -6.64 12.13 -10.67
CA SER A 251 -5.80 13.12 -11.36
C SER A 251 -4.29 12.78 -11.35
N PHE A 252 -3.86 11.76 -10.61
CA PHE A 252 -2.44 11.44 -10.39
C PHE A 252 -2.10 9.99 -10.75
N ARG A 253 -2.70 9.46 -11.81
CA ARG A 253 -2.45 8.07 -12.26
C ARG A 253 -1.43 7.96 -13.37
N ASN A 254 -1.05 9.07 -13.97
CA ASN A 254 -0.16 9.09 -15.11
C ASN A 254 0.96 10.11 -14.89
N HIS A 255 2.18 9.73 -15.26
CA HIS A 255 3.32 10.65 -15.33
C HIS A 255 4.25 10.18 -16.45
N GLY A 256 4.44 11.01 -17.49
CA GLY A 256 5.17 10.61 -18.68
C GLY A 256 4.63 9.30 -19.27
N SER A 257 5.47 8.29 -19.43
CA SER A 257 5.08 6.95 -19.88
C SER A 257 4.51 6.06 -18.78
N ILE A 258 4.64 6.47 -17.51
CA ILE A 258 4.22 5.66 -16.36
C ILE A 258 2.69 5.67 -16.24
N ARG A 259 2.13 4.47 -16.06
CA ARG A 259 0.70 4.27 -15.79
C ARG A 259 0.53 3.54 -14.46
N LEU A 260 -0.24 4.15 -13.55
CA LEU A 260 -0.52 3.57 -12.24
C LEU A 260 -1.83 2.79 -12.27
N GLY A 261 -1.79 1.57 -11.76
CA GLY A 261 -2.94 0.72 -11.55
C GLY A 261 -2.93 0.11 -10.14
N TYR A 262 -3.87 -0.78 -9.88
CA TYR A 262 -4.10 -1.34 -8.55
C TYR A 262 -4.10 -2.86 -8.58
N ALA A 263 -3.41 -3.48 -7.62
CA ALA A 263 -3.53 -4.89 -7.31
C ALA A 263 -4.22 -5.05 -5.95
N VAL A 264 -5.28 -5.85 -5.91
CA VAL A 264 -6.10 -5.99 -4.69
C VAL A 264 -5.73 -7.27 -3.96
N HIS A 265 -5.49 -7.14 -2.66
CA HIS A 265 -5.26 -8.27 -1.77
C HIS A 265 -6.28 -8.36 -0.64
N GLY A 266 -6.59 -9.58 -0.22
CA GLY A 266 -7.44 -9.83 0.94
C GLY A 266 -6.70 -9.67 2.27
N LYS A 267 -7.46 -9.78 3.37
CA LYS A 267 -6.90 -9.86 4.71
C LYS A 267 -6.30 -11.24 4.95
N VAL A 268 -5.20 -11.29 5.69
CA VAL A 268 -4.56 -12.53 6.15
C VAL A 268 -4.82 -12.68 7.66
N PRO A 269 -5.34 -13.80 8.12
CA PRO A 269 -5.70 -14.00 9.53
C PRO A 269 -4.49 -14.41 10.41
N TYR A 270 -3.43 -13.60 10.40
CA TYR A 270 -2.22 -13.87 11.19
C TYR A 270 -2.47 -13.96 12.71
N GLY A 271 -3.47 -13.23 13.21
CA GLY A 271 -3.83 -13.25 14.63
C GLY A 271 -4.72 -14.43 15.04
N ASP A 272 -5.03 -15.36 14.13
CA ASP A 272 -5.85 -16.52 14.47
C ASP A 272 -5.02 -17.52 15.30
N PRO A 273 -5.49 -17.89 16.52
CA PRO A 273 -4.77 -18.83 17.38
C PRO A 273 -4.53 -20.21 16.75
N LEU A 274 -5.34 -20.55 15.73
CA LEU A 274 -5.20 -21.81 15.00
C LEU A 274 -3.85 -21.88 14.26
N ILE A 275 -3.32 -20.74 13.79
CA ILE A 275 -2.13 -20.74 12.92
C ILE A 275 -0.90 -21.29 13.66
N GLY A 276 -0.69 -20.91 14.91
CA GLY A 276 0.41 -21.42 15.74
C GLY A 276 0.30 -22.93 15.97
N ARG A 277 -0.89 -23.39 16.34
CA ARG A 277 -1.17 -24.83 16.51
C ARG A 277 -0.95 -25.64 15.23
N LEU A 278 -1.29 -25.08 14.06
CA LEU A 278 -1.03 -25.75 12.77
C LEU A 278 0.45 -25.89 12.50
N TYR A 279 1.27 -24.92 12.88
CA TYR A 279 2.74 -25.03 12.72
C TYR A 279 3.31 -26.16 13.57
N GLU A 280 2.83 -26.33 14.79
CA GLU A 280 3.23 -27.43 15.67
C GLU A 280 2.79 -28.79 15.13
N VAL A 281 1.50 -28.93 14.81
CA VAL A 281 0.91 -30.17 14.25
C VAL A 281 1.63 -30.60 12.98
N HIS A 282 1.92 -29.66 12.09
CA HIS A 282 2.60 -29.93 10.83
C HIS A 282 4.12 -29.86 10.92
N ARG A 283 4.69 -29.59 12.11
CA ARG A 283 6.14 -29.51 12.37
C ARG A 283 6.87 -28.59 11.37
N LEU A 284 6.31 -27.39 11.11
CA LEU A 284 7.01 -26.39 10.31
C LEU A 284 8.19 -25.82 11.10
N GLY A 285 9.40 -25.94 10.54
CA GLY A 285 10.58 -25.26 11.08
C GLY A 285 10.48 -23.73 10.90
N GLU A 286 11.32 -22.99 11.59
CA GLU A 286 11.30 -21.51 11.60
C GLU A 286 11.43 -20.92 10.19
N ALA A 287 12.37 -21.43 9.37
CA ALA A 287 12.53 -20.98 7.99
C ALA A 287 11.27 -21.21 7.15
N GLN A 288 10.59 -22.36 7.33
CA GLN A 288 9.35 -22.66 6.62
C GLN A 288 8.21 -21.73 7.09
N ARG A 289 8.10 -21.46 8.40
CA ARG A 289 7.12 -20.51 8.94
C ARG A 289 7.34 -19.12 8.35
N THR A 290 8.58 -18.66 8.33
CA THR A 290 8.95 -17.37 7.75
C THR A 290 8.57 -17.27 6.27
N LEU A 291 8.87 -18.29 5.47
CA LEU A 291 8.47 -18.33 4.05
C LEU A 291 6.96 -18.37 3.89
N PHE A 292 6.26 -19.15 4.70
CA PHE A 292 4.81 -19.22 4.67
C PHE A 292 4.15 -17.88 4.99
N GLU A 293 4.60 -17.21 6.07
CA GLU A 293 4.02 -15.95 6.54
C GLU A 293 4.44 -14.72 5.72
N LYS A 294 5.69 -14.66 5.28
CA LYS A 294 6.22 -13.47 4.61
C LYS A 294 6.11 -13.53 3.08
N TRP A 295 5.90 -14.71 2.53
CA TRP A 295 5.80 -14.90 1.09
C TRP A 295 4.48 -15.57 0.66
N PHE A 296 4.22 -16.81 1.08
CA PHE A 296 3.10 -17.59 0.57
C PHE A 296 1.73 -16.97 0.91
N LEU A 297 1.48 -16.64 2.17
CA LEU A 297 0.21 -16.05 2.59
C LEU A 297 -0.06 -14.67 1.96
N PRO A 298 0.91 -13.73 1.86
CA PRO A 298 0.70 -12.48 1.15
C PRO A 298 0.34 -12.65 -0.33
N LEU A 299 1.00 -13.57 -1.04
CA LEU A 299 0.66 -13.88 -2.43
C LEU A 299 -0.70 -14.58 -2.54
N TYR A 300 -1.02 -15.49 -1.61
CA TYR A 300 -2.33 -16.14 -1.59
C TYR A 300 -3.46 -15.14 -1.31
N ALA A 301 -3.19 -14.08 -0.57
CA ALA A 301 -4.15 -13.00 -0.34
C ALA A 301 -4.53 -12.24 -1.63
N LEU A 302 -3.69 -12.25 -2.67
CA LEU A 302 -4.03 -11.72 -4.00
C LEU A 302 -5.03 -12.62 -4.72
N ARG A 303 -5.01 -13.91 -4.46
CA ARG A 303 -5.98 -14.87 -4.98
C ARG A 303 -7.32 -14.77 -4.22
N GLU A 304 -7.26 -14.64 -2.89
CA GLU A 304 -8.42 -14.53 -1.99
C GLU A 304 -8.67 -13.07 -1.60
N ARG A 305 -9.05 -12.26 -2.56
CA ARG A 305 -9.14 -10.79 -2.43
C ARG A 305 -10.09 -10.31 -1.36
N GLY A 306 -11.16 -11.06 -1.07
CA GLY A 306 -12.07 -10.78 0.05
C GLY A 306 -11.50 -11.12 1.44
N GLY A 307 -10.36 -11.82 1.47
CA GLY A 307 -9.68 -12.28 2.68
C GLY A 307 -9.61 -13.81 2.80
N ILE A 308 -8.55 -14.28 3.42
CA ILE A 308 -8.34 -15.70 3.67
C ILE A 308 -9.22 -16.10 4.87
N HIS A 309 -10.20 -16.96 4.63
CA HIS A 309 -11.01 -17.50 5.72
C HIS A 309 -10.16 -18.43 6.60
N PRO A 310 -10.19 -18.32 7.96
CA PRO A 310 -9.40 -19.15 8.86
C PRO A 310 -9.53 -20.66 8.60
N GLY A 311 -10.72 -21.13 8.22
CA GLY A 311 -10.97 -22.53 7.87
C GLY A 311 -10.14 -23.07 6.69
N LYS A 312 -9.53 -22.21 5.87
CA LYS A 312 -8.60 -22.61 4.80
C LYS A 312 -7.17 -22.85 5.31
N LEU A 313 -6.80 -22.31 6.47
CA LEU A 313 -5.44 -22.39 7.00
C LEU A 313 -4.90 -23.84 7.11
N PRO A 314 -5.67 -24.84 7.61
CA PRO A 314 -5.17 -26.21 7.69
C PRO A 314 -4.74 -26.78 6.32
N ALA A 315 -5.55 -26.54 5.30
CA ALA A 315 -5.24 -27.00 3.95
C ALA A 315 -4.01 -26.28 3.37
N LEU A 316 -3.89 -24.96 3.60
CA LEU A 316 -2.77 -24.15 3.12
C LEU A 316 -1.45 -24.53 3.80
N VAL A 317 -1.44 -24.72 5.12
CA VAL A 317 -0.24 -25.15 5.85
C VAL A 317 0.19 -26.54 5.40
N LYS A 318 -0.75 -27.49 5.26
CA LYS A 318 -0.47 -28.85 4.76
C LYS A 318 0.07 -28.84 3.34
N PHE A 319 -0.50 -28.02 2.46
CA PHE A 319 -0.05 -27.84 1.08
C PHE A 319 1.37 -27.28 1.06
N PHE A 320 1.60 -26.16 1.73
CA PHE A 320 2.89 -25.47 1.75
C PHE A 320 4.01 -26.36 2.32
N ARG A 321 3.73 -27.08 3.42
CA ARG A 321 4.68 -28.04 3.97
C ARG A 321 5.11 -29.08 2.92
N ARG A 322 4.16 -29.66 2.20
CA ARG A 322 4.47 -30.65 1.14
C ARG A 322 5.32 -30.05 0.03
N ALA A 323 4.97 -28.86 -0.43
CA ALA A 323 5.73 -28.14 -1.44
C ALA A 323 7.15 -27.80 -0.96
N SER A 324 7.31 -27.36 0.31
CA SER A 324 8.62 -26.99 0.85
C SER A 324 9.54 -28.18 1.17
N MET A 325 9.02 -29.39 1.19
CA MET A 325 9.80 -30.64 1.41
C MET A 325 10.07 -31.44 0.15
N ALA A 326 9.43 -31.08 -0.95
CA ALA A 326 9.62 -31.81 -2.21
C ALA A 326 11.04 -31.52 -2.78
N PRO A 327 11.73 -32.56 -3.32
CA PRO A 327 13.01 -32.33 -3.96
C PRO A 327 12.84 -31.47 -5.22
N SER A 328 13.72 -30.51 -5.41
CA SER A 328 13.79 -29.73 -6.65
C SER A 328 14.25 -30.67 -7.77
N GLY A 329 13.33 -31.14 -8.60
CA GLY A 329 13.63 -32.01 -9.72
C GLY A 329 14.23 -31.25 -10.92
N PRO A 330 15.03 -31.94 -11.79
CA PRO A 330 15.46 -31.36 -13.06
C PRO A 330 14.22 -31.16 -13.97
N GLY A 331 14.14 -30.02 -14.66
CA GLY A 331 13.07 -29.71 -15.63
C GLY A 331 12.16 -28.53 -15.29
N ALA A 332 12.50 -27.76 -14.28
CA ALA A 332 11.68 -26.64 -13.80
C ALA A 332 11.94 -25.29 -14.50
N GLU A 333 12.86 -25.20 -15.46
CA GLU A 333 13.22 -23.92 -16.10
C GLU A 333 12.05 -23.27 -16.87
N GLY A 334 11.18 -24.09 -17.50
CA GLY A 334 9.98 -23.57 -18.17
C GLY A 334 8.92 -22.95 -17.23
N GLY A 335 8.88 -23.41 -15.98
CA GLY A 335 7.87 -22.94 -15.02
C GLY A 335 8.06 -21.50 -14.54
N ALA A 336 9.28 -20.99 -14.51
CA ALA A 336 9.57 -19.61 -14.04
C ALA A 336 9.00 -18.55 -14.99
N ASP A 337 9.12 -18.75 -16.31
CA ASP A 337 8.60 -17.81 -17.30
C ASP A 337 7.08 -17.83 -17.36
N ASP A 338 6.47 -18.99 -17.17
CA ASP A 338 5.01 -19.11 -17.05
C ASP A 338 4.50 -18.35 -15.82
N VAL A 339 5.19 -18.48 -14.69
CA VAL A 339 4.86 -17.71 -13.47
C VAL A 339 5.05 -16.21 -13.69
N ARG A 340 6.14 -15.77 -14.33
CA ARG A 340 6.34 -14.36 -14.68
C ARG A 340 5.21 -13.83 -15.56
N ARG A 341 4.77 -14.63 -16.55
CA ARG A 341 3.65 -14.29 -17.42
C ARG A 341 2.35 -14.20 -16.62
N ALA A 342 2.07 -15.16 -15.76
CA ALA A 342 0.90 -15.19 -14.89
C ALA A 342 0.89 -13.99 -13.93
N VAL A 343 2.03 -13.67 -13.31
CA VAL A 343 2.17 -12.48 -12.44
C VAL A 343 1.89 -11.20 -13.24
N ARG A 344 2.40 -11.07 -14.47
CA ARG A 344 2.13 -9.90 -15.32
C ARG A 344 0.65 -9.74 -15.69
N SER A 345 -0.08 -10.83 -15.82
CA SER A 345 -1.54 -10.81 -16.09
C SER A 345 -2.39 -10.76 -14.81
N GLY A 346 -1.79 -10.90 -13.63
CA GLY A 346 -2.50 -10.97 -12.36
C GLY A 346 -3.17 -12.31 -12.07
N ASP A 347 -2.77 -13.37 -12.77
CA ASP A 347 -3.21 -14.72 -12.46
C ASP A 347 -2.34 -15.32 -11.35
N MET A 348 -2.98 -15.69 -10.24
CA MET A 348 -2.35 -16.30 -9.07
C MET A 348 -2.71 -17.79 -8.93
N GLY A 349 -3.22 -18.43 -9.98
CA GLY A 349 -3.60 -19.84 -9.99
C GLY A 349 -2.44 -20.79 -9.68
N TRP A 350 -1.26 -20.47 -10.17
CA TRP A 350 -0.01 -21.23 -10.00
C TRP A 350 0.40 -21.44 -8.52
N LEU A 351 -0.06 -20.60 -7.59
CA LEU A 351 0.23 -20.75 -6.16
C LEU A 351 -0.31 -22.07 -5.57
N MET A 352 -1.24 -22.74 -6.25
CA MET A 352 -1.77 -24.04 -5.80
C MET A 352 -1.17 -25.21 -6.55
N ASP A 353 -0.18 -25.00 -7.40
CA ASP A 353 0.64 -26.05 -7.95
C ASP A 353 1.91 -26.27 -7.10
N ALA A 354 1.98 -27.43 -6.45
CA ALA A 354 3.05 -27.75 -5.52
C ALA A 354 4.43 -27.77 -6.19
N ARG A 355 4.53 -28.20 -7.46
CA ARG A 355 5.80 -28.24 -8.19
C ARG A 355 6.33 -26.83 -8.45
N THR A 356 5.45 -25.95 -8.91
CA THR A 356 5.76 -24.54 -9.12
C THR A 356 6.21 -23.86 -7.84
N VAL A 357 5.47 -24.06 -6.73
CA VAL A 357 5.84 -23.49 -5.43
C VAL A 357 7.20 -23.99 -4.96
N THR A 358 7.46 -25.31 -5.04
CA THR A 358 8.75 -25.93 -4.69
C THR A 358 9.91 -25.28 -5.45
N HIS A 359 9.72 -25.06 -6.75
CA HIS A 359 10.74 -24.46 -7.61
C HIS A 359 11.05 -22.99 -7.26
N LEU A 360 10.03 -22.23 -6.87
CA LEU A 360 10.17 -20.80 -6.57
C LEU A 360 10.68 -20.50 -5.17
N LEU A 361 10.55 -21.44 -4.22
CA LEU A 361 10.98 -21.22 -2.83
C LEU A 361 12.43 -20.73 -2.68
N PRO A 362 13.42 -21.22 -3.45
CA PRO A 362 14.79 -20.76 -3.35
C PRO A 362 15.01 -19.30 -3.72
N ALA A 363 14.10 -18.68 -4.48
CA ALA A 363 14.20 -17.28 -4.87
C ALA A 363 13.93 -16.31 -3.71
N PHE A 364 13.37 -16.80 -2.58
CA PHE A 364 12.98 -15.95 -1.46
C PHE A 364 13.99 -15.99 -0.31
N PRO A 365 14.35 -14.81 0.26
CA PRO A 365 15.24 -14.76 1.42
C PRO A 365 14.58 -15.42 2.64
N GLY A 366 15.32 -16.24 3.35
CA GLY A 366 14.85 -17.01 4.51
C GLY A 366 15.27 -18.48 4.47
N GLN A 367 15.76 -18.97 3.34
CA GLN A 367 16.61 -20.14 3.31
C GLN A 367 18.05 -19.73 3.60
N GLY A 368 18.33 -19.37 4.88
CA GLY A 368 19.69 -19.55 5.38
C GLY A 368 20.07 -20.99 5.05
N ALA A 369 21.19 -21.18 4.37
CA ALA A 369 21.67 -22.45 3.90
C ALA A 369 21.39 -23.57 4.93
N VAL A 370 20.29 -24.28 4.75
CA VAL A 370 20.11 -25.58 5.37
C VAL A 370 21.19 -26.42 4.72
N GLY A 371 22.35 -26.44 5.38
CA GLY A 371 23.50 -27.18 4.94
C GLY A 371 23.06 -28.56 4.50
N ARG A 372 23.32 -28.89 3.25
CA ARG A 372 23.36 -30.26 2.80
C ARG A 372 24.34 -30.99 3.71
N ARG A 373 23.89 -31.49 4.86
CA ARG A 373 24.60 -32.57 5.53
C ARG A 373 24.44 -33.79 4.63
N ARG A 374 25.53 -34.15 3.99
CA ARG A 374 25.73 -35.42 3.33
C ARG A 374 25.56 -36.55 4.34
#